data_455ba905317814c068d9dfe3385109c1
#
_entry.id   455ba905317814c068d9dfe3385109c1
#
_cell.length_a   1.000
_cell.length_b   1.000
_cell.length_c   1.000
_cell.angle_alpha   90.00
_cell.angle_beta   90.00
_cell.angle_gamma   90.00
#
_symmetry.space_group_name_H-M   'P 1'
#
loop_
_entity.id
_entity.type
_entity.pdbx_description
1 polymer ?
#
loop_
_entity_poly.entity_id
_entity_poly.type
_entity_poly.pdbx_seq_one_letter_code
_entity_poly.pdbx_strand_id
1 'polypeptide(L)'
;MKHLLIALLSILPAFTFAADKAKHVNAEGAAKLIAEGKVTIVDVRTKEEFSEGHLKDAKNIDIMEPTFEAELAKLDKSQPVLVHCQAGGRSTRALPTFEKLGFTNVIHLDGGYGGWLDAGKPVVK
;
A
#
# COMPACT_ATOMS: atom_id res chain seq x y z
N MET A 1 47.00 26.48 -27.22
CA MET A 1 46.13 26.85 -26.09
C MET A 1 45.01 25.90 -26.01
N LYS A 2 45.04 25.06 -25.00
CA LYS A 2 44.00 24.05 -24.80
C LYS A 2 42.93 24.67 -23.93
N HIS A 3 41.75 24.92 -24.50
CA HIS A 3 40.60 25.32 -23.74
C HIS A 3 40.03 24.07 -23.08
N LEU A 4 40.20 23.99 -21.76
CA LEU A 4 39.53 22.98 -20.97
C LEU A 4 38.05 23.41 -20.86
N LEU A 5 37.22 22.83 -21.67
CA LEU A 5 35.78 22.92 -21.48
C LEU A 5 35.44 22.02 -20.29
N ILE A 6 35.41 22.68 -19.12
CA ILE A 6 34.76 22.05 -17.96
C ILE A 6 33.27 22.08 -18.28
N ALA A 7 32.76 21.00 -18.82
CA ALA A 7 31.34 20.79 -18.82
C ALA A 7 30.93 20.73 -17.34
N LEU A 8 30.40 21.82 -16.81
CA LEU A 8 29.68 21.81 -15.57
C LEU A 8 28.46 20.93 -15.83
N LEU A 9 28.62 19.64 -15.53
CA LEU A 9 27.47 18.76 -15.38
C LEU A 9 26.75 19.28 -14.15
N SER A 10 25.80 20.19 -14.35
CA SER A 10 24.86 20.50 -13.30
C SER A 10 24.06 19.24 -13.05
N ILE A 11 24.51 18.50 -12.05
CA ILE A 11 23.70 17.44 -11.47
C ILE A 11 22.54 18.18 -10.81
N LEU A 12 21.48 18.41 -11.58
CA LEU A 12 20.18 18.68 -11.00
C LEU A 12 19.92 17.50 -10.06
N PRO A 13 19.65 17.76 -8.76
CA PRO A 13 19.11 16.70 -7.96
C PRO A 13 17.88 16.24 -8.71
N ALA A 14 17.96 15.04 -9.25
CA ALA A 14 16.79 14.38 -9.73
C ALA A 14 15.85 14.35 -8.54
N PHE A 15 14.83 15.22 -8.55
CA PHE A 15 13.63 14.92 -7.82
C PHE A 15 13.07 13.65 -8.48
N THR A 16 13.68 12.55 -8.16
CA THR A 16 13.00 11.30 -8.22
C THR A 16 11.88 11.48 -7.19
N PHE A 17 10.68 11.82 -7.66
CA PHE A 17 9.51 11.28 -7.03
C PHE A 17 9.88 9.82 -6.81
N ALA A 18 10.13 9.44 -5.55
CA ALA A 18 10.39 8.06 -5.23
C ALA A 18 9.26 7.30 -5.93
N ALA A 19 9.60 6.66 -7.05
CA ALA A 19 8.64 5.89 -7.78
C ALA A 19 8.03 4.98 -6.74
N ASP A 20 6.72 5.10 -6.54
CA ASP A 20 5.94 4.22 -5.71
C ASP A 20 6.41 2.80 -6.01
N LYS A 21 7.13 2.20 -5.06
CA LYS A 21 7.66 0.83 -5.21
C LYS A 21 6.59 -0.21 -5.02
N ALA A 22 5.38 0.19 -4.67
CA ALA A 22 4.26 -0.71 -4.50
C ALA A 22 3.86 -1.29 -5.86
N LYS A 23 3.49 -2.55 -5.85
CA LYS A 23 2.78 -3.16 -6.96
C LYS A 23 1.31 -2.76 -6.88
N HIS A 24 0.70 -2.52 -8.01
CA HIS A 24 -0.71 -2.13 -8.09
C HIS A 24 -1.53 -3.26 -8.71
N VAL A 25 -2.62 -3.64 -8.05
CA VAL A 25 -3.50 -4.71 -8.53
C VAL A 25 -4.96 -4.27 -8.47
N ASN A 26 -5.79 -4.87 -9.32
CA ASN A 26 -7.24 -4.79 -9.22
C ASN A 26 -7.78 -5.92 -8.33
N ALA A 27 -9.10 -5.99 -8.19
CA ALA A 27 -9.75 -7.01 -7.35
C ALA A 27 -9.41 -8.44 -7.78
N GLU A 28 -9.33 -8.72 -9.07
CA GLU A 28 -8.95 -10.04 -9.58
C GLU A 28 -7.52 -10.41 -9.18
N GLY A 29 -6.58 -9.48 -9.33
CA GLY A 29 -5.19 -9.67 -8.93
C GLY A 29 -5.05 -9.87 -7.42
N ALA A 30 -5.79 -9.08 -6.63
CA ALA A 30 -5.82 -9.23 -5.18
C ALA A 30 -6.40 -10.57 -4.74
N ALA A 31 -7.51 -11.00 -5.35
CA ALA A 31 -8.14 -12.29 -5.04
C ALA A 31 -7.19 -13.46 -5.28
N LYS A 32 -6.40 -13.39 -6.35
CA LYS A 32 -5.41 -14.39 -6.68
C LYS A 32 -4.31 -14.49 -5.62
N LEU A 33 -3.79 -13.35 -5.18
CA LEU A 33 -2.78 -13.28 -4.12
C LEU A 33 -3.31 -13.84 -2.79
N ILE A 34 -4.55 -13.49 -2.44
CA ILE A 34 -5.21 -13.97 -1.23
C ILE A 34 -5.38 -15.49 -1.28
N ALA A 35 -5.79 -16.04 -2.42
CA ALA A 35 -5.95 -17.47 -2.61
C ALA A 35 -4.63 -18.24 -2.43
N GLU A 36 -3.50 -17.64 -2.75
CA GLU A 36 -2.18 -18.22 -2.53
C GLU A 36 -1.78 -18.27 -1.05
N GLY A 37 -2.48 -17.53 -0.18
CA GLY A 37 -2.34 -17.60 1.28
C GLY A 37 -1.06 -16.99 1.85
N LYS A 38 -0.34 -16.18 1.08
CA LYS A 38 0.98 -15.65 1.45
C LYS A 38 1.01 -14.14 1.70
N VAL A 39 -0.15 -13.49 1.80
CA VAL A 39 -0.24 -12.05 1.92
C VAL A 39 -0.92 -11.66 3.22
N THR A 40 -0.41 -10.64 3.89
CA THR A 40 -1.08 -9.96 5.00
C THR A 40 -1.95 -8.85 4.43
N ILE A 41 -3.24 -8.85 4.75
CA ILE A 41 -4.17 -7.82 4.28
C ILE A 41 -4.29 -6.74 5.34
N VAL A 42 -4.05 -5.49 4.96
CA VAL A 42 -4.20 -4.32 5.85
C VAL A 42 -5.25 -3.38 5.28
N ASP A 43 -6.33 -3.24 6.02
CA ASP A 43 -7.41 -2.30 5.74
C ASP A 43 -7.18 -1.04 6.56
N VAL A 44 -6.88 0.07 5.88
CA VAL A 44 -6.54 1.34 6.55
C VAL A 44 -7.75 2.24 6.75
N ARG A 45 -8.96 1.71 6.54
CA ARG A 45 -10.22 2.43 6.80
C ARG A 45 -10.47 2.56 8.29
N THR A 46 -11.51 3.32 8.63
CA THR A 46 -11.94 3.44 10.01
C THR A 46 -12.49 2.12 10.55
N LYS A 47 -12.50 2.00 11.86
CA LYS A 47 -13.07 0.84 12.55
C LYS A 47 -14.55 0.64 12.20
N GLU A 48 -15.29 1.73 12.07
CA GLU A 48 -16.71 1.71 11.72
C GLU A 48 -16.93 1.15 10.32
N GLU A 49 -16.16 1.62 9.33
CA GLU A 49 -16.22 1.08 7.97
C GLU A 49 -15.89 -0.41 7.95
N PHE A 50 -14.82 -0.78 8.65
CA PHE A 50 -14.38 -2.17 8.74
C PHE A 50 -15.46 -3.09 9.34
N SER A 51 -16.14 -2.63 10.38
CA SER A 51 -17.18 -3.41 11.06
C SER A 51 -18.41 -3.68 10.19
N GLU A 52 -18.66 -2.84 9.19
CA GLU A 52 -19.78 -3.01 8.25
C GLU A 52 -19.48 -4.06 7.17
N GLY A 53 -18.24 -4.38 6.96
CA GLY A 53 -17.78 -5.38 6.01
C GLY A 53 -16.32 -5.19 5.66
N HIS A 54 -15.60 -6.29 5.49
CA HIS A 54 -14.18 -6.28 5.18
C HIS A 54 -13.76 -7.58 4.48
N LEU A 55 -12.57 -7.60 3.92
CA LEU A 55 -11.98 -8.82 3.38
C LEU A 55 -11.66 -9.78 4.51
N LYS A 56 -11.93 -11.05 4.30
CA LYS A 56 -11.63 -12.09 5.30
C LYS A 56 -10.15 -12.04 5.68
N ASP A 57 -9.89 -12.16 6.97
CA ASP A 57 -8.56 -12.14 7.59
C ASP A 57 -7.82 -10.80 7.50
N ALA A 58 -8.46 -9.74 7.01
CA ALA A 58 -7.87 -8.39 6.99
C ALA A 58 -7.65 -7.87 8.40
N LYS A 59 -6.53 -7.18 8.57
CA LYS A 59 -6.22 -6.42 9.79
C LYS A 59 -6.64 -4.98 9.59
N ASN A 60 -7.44 -4.46 10.51
CA ASN A 60 -7.83 -3.05 10.47
C ASN A 60 -6.82 -2.20 11.22
N ILE A 61 -6.13 -1.35 10.50
CA ILE A 61 -5.20 -0.37 11.06
C ILE A 61 -5.53 0.98 10.44
N ASP A 62 -6.30 1.79 11.18
CA ASP A 62 -6.85 3.05 10.71
C ASP A 62 -5.76 4.10 10.51
N ILE A 63 -5.60 4.59 9.27
CA ILE A 63 -4.60 5.62 8.94
C ILE A 63 -4.83 6.93 9.71
N MET A 64 -6.06 7.19 10.17
CA MET A 64 -6.40 8.42 10.90
C MET A 64 -6.00 8.37 12.37
N GLU A 65 -5.66 7.19 12.89
CA GLU A 65 -5.29 7.04 14.28
C GLU A 65 -3.82 7.43 14.54
N PRO A 66 -3.52 8.09 15.67
CA PRO A 66 -2.14 8.41 16.03
C PRO A 66 -1.23 7.19 16.17
N THR A 67 -1.81 6.02 16.43
CA THR A 67 -1.09 4.75 16.60
C THR A 67 -0.81 4.02 15.29
N PHE A 68 -1.20 4.58 14.14
CA PHE A 68 -1.11 3.92 12.84
C PHE A 68 0.28 3.35 12.55
N GLU A 69 1.31 4.19 12.64
CA GLU A 69 2.68 3.76 12.36
C GLU A 69 3.17 2.69 13.35
N ALA A 70 2.85 2.84 14.65
CA ALA A 70 3.23 1.87 15.67
C ALA A 70 2.54 0.52 15.46
N GLU A 71 1.28 0.52 15.03
CA GLU A 71 0.55 -0.71 14.73
C GLU A 71 1.12 -1.42 13.50
N LEU A 72 1.45 -0.67 12.45
CA LEU A 72 2.11 -1.24 11.27
C LEU A 72 3.47 -1.86 11.62
N ALA A 73 4.22 -1.21 12.51
CA ALA A 73 5.55 -1.67 12.90
C ALA A 73 5.54 -3.05 13.59
N LYS A 74 4.38 -3.47 14.10
CA LYS A 74 4.22 -4.80 14.74
C LYS A 74 4.06 -5.93 13.73
N LEU A 75 3.80 -5.64 12.46
CA LEU A 75 3.58 -6.65 11.44
C LEU A 75 4.91 -7.24 10.96
N ASP A 76 4.84 -8.46 10.42
CA ASP A 76 5.99 -9.10 9.79
C ASP A 76 6.30 -8.44 8.45
N LYS A 77 7.40 -7.70 8.40
CA LYS A 77 7.82 -6.91 7.23
C LYS A 77 8.37 -7.76 6.10
N SER A 78 8.70 -9.03 6.36
CA SER A 78 9.15 -9.97 5.34
C SER A 78 8.01 -10.58 4.55
N GLN A 79 6.78 -10.50 5.08
CA GLN A 79 5.58 -10.96 4.40
C GLN A 79 5.09 -9.90 3.39
N PRO A 80 4.65 -10.33 2.19
CA PRO A 80 3.94 -9.42 1.31
C PRO A 80 2.71 -8.84 2.00
N VAL A 81 2.47 -7.55 1.84
CA VAL A 81 1.32 -6.85 2.41
C VAL A 81 0.43 -6.30 1.30
N LEU A 82 -0.85 -6.61 1.39
CA LEU A 82 -1.88 -6.06 0.51
C LEU A 82 -2.61 -4.97 1.29
N VAL A 83 -2.46 -3.72 0.85
CA VAL A 83 -3.04 -2.56 1.52
C VAL A 83 -4.17 -1.96 0.70
N HIS A 84 -5.26 -1.60 1.37
CA HIS A 84 -6.39 -0.94 0.73
C HIS A 84 -7.15 -0.03 1.70
N CYS A 85 -7.94 0.85 1.12
CA CYS A 85 -8.97 1.62 1.81
C CYS A 85 -10.31 1.44 1.10
N GLN A 86 -11.18 2.45 1.11
CA GLN A 86 -12.48 2.37 0.41
C GLN A 86 -12.34 2.51 -1.10
N ALA A 87 -11.58 3.51 -1.57
CA ALA A 87 -11.48 3.88 -2.99
C ALA A 87 -10.03 4.14 -3.47
N GLY A 88 -9.04 3.98 -2.62
CA GLY A 88 -7.63 4.09 -2.97
C GLY A 88 -6.90 5.32 -2.44
N GLY A 89 -7.58 6.37 -2.01
CA GLY A 89 -6.94 7.64 -1.60
C GLY A 89 -6.14 7.53 -0.30
N ARG A 90 -6.76 7.06 0.77
CA ARG A 90 -6.11 6.89 2.08
C ARG A 90 -4.98 5.86 2.01
N SER A 91 -5.19 4.76 1.31
CA SER A 91 -4.19 3.71 1.16
C SER A 91 -2.99 4.17 0.34
N THR A 92 -3.19 4.98 -0.70
CA THR A 92 -2.10 5.60 -1.44
C THR A 92 -1.24 6.47 -0.53
N ARG A 93 -1.87 7.26 0.35
CA ARG A 93 -1.15 8.08 1.34
C ARG A 93 -0.40 7.26 2.38
N ALA A 94 -0.83 6.02 2.61
CA ALA A 94 -0.18 5.10 3.55
C ALA A 94 1.10 4.48 2.98
N LEU A 95 1.25 4.39 1.67
CA LEU A 95 2.38 3.69 1.04
C LEU A 95 3.75 4.17 1.51
N PRO A 96 4.02 5.48 1.63
CA PRO A 96 5.31 5.94 2.14
C PRO A 96 5.63 5.45 3.55
N THR A 97 4.63 5.27 4.39
CA THR A 97 4.83 4.75 5.75
C THR A 97 5.26 3.29 5.73
N PHE A 98 4.66 2.47 4.89
CA PHE A 98 5.08 1.08 4.70
C PHE A 98 6.55 1.02 4.24
N GLU A 99 6.91 1.84 3.27
CA GLU A 99 8.29 1.91 2.76
C GLU A 99 9.28 2.33 3.86
N LYS A 100 8.95 3.39 4.59
CA LYS A 100 9.76 3.91 5.70
C LYS A 100 10.01 2.83 6.77
N LEU A 101 9.00 2.01 7.07
CA LEU A 101 9.08 0.95 8.08
C LEU A 101 9.84 -0.29 7.59
N GLY A 102 10.21 -0.36 6.32
CA GLY A 102 11.03 -1.45 5.78
C GLY A 102 10.25 -2.63 5.21
N PHE A 103 8.96 -2.44 4.86
CA PHE A 103 8.21 -3.45 4.12
C PHE A 103 8.80 -3.61 2.72
N THR A 104 9.17 -4.81 2.34
CA THR A 104 9.89 -5.09 1.08
C THR A 104 8.97 -5.42 -0.08
N ASN A 105 7.73 -5.82 0.19
CA ASN A 105 6.78 -6.19 -0.85
C ASN A 105 5.40 -5.63 -0.50
N VAL A 106 5.12 -4.43 -0.97
CA VAL A 106 3.86 -3.72 -0.75
C VAL A 106 3.03 -3.81 -2.03
N ILE A 107 1.80 -4.28 -1.87
CA ILE A 107 0.84 -4.45 -2.97
C ILE A 107 -0.37 -3.57 -2.64
N HIS A 108 -0.75 -2.71 -3.56
CA HIS A 108 -1.87 -1.78 -3.41
C HIS A 108 -3.07 -2.26 -4.20
N LEU A 109 -4.20 -2.44 -3.54
CA LEU A 109 -5.48 -2.71 -4.19
C LEU A 109 -6.09 -1.38 -4.63
N ASP A 110 -5.88 -1.01 -5.89
CA ASP A 110 -6.18 0.33 -6.41
C ASP A 110 -7.64 0.73 -6.29
N GLY A 111 -8.55 -0.17 -6.59
CA GLY A 111 -9.99 0.08 -6.47
C GLY A 111 -10.52 0.02 -5.04
N GLY A 112 -9.71 -0.42 -4.09
CA GLY A 112 -10.09 -0.56 -2.70
C GLY A 112 -11.25 -1.52 -2.46
N TYR A 113 -11.89 -1.35 -1.31
CA TYR A 113 -13.05 -2.15 -0.91
C TYR A 113 -14.21 -2.01 -1.90
N GLY A 114 -14.44 -0.79 -2.41
CA GLY A 114 -15.47 -0.54 -3.42
C GLY A 114 -15.25 -1.35 -4.69
N GLY A 115 -14.04 -1.36 -5.22
CA GLY A 115 -13.68 -2.16 -6.39
C GLY A 115 -13.78 -3.67 -6.15
N TRP A 116 -13.46 -4.11 -4.94
CA TRP A 116 -13.62 -5.51 -4.50
C TRP A 116 -15.09 -5.93 -4.54
N LEU A 117 -15.99 -5.10 -3.98
CA LEU A 117 -17.43 -5.35 -4.02
C LEU A 117 -17.98 -5.34 -5.45
N ASP A 118 -17.57 -4.36 -6.27
CA ASP A 118 -18.01 -4.24 -7.67
C ASP A 118 -17.63 -5.47 -8.50
N ALA A 119 -16.52 -6.09 -8.17
CA ALA A 119 -16.08 -7.34 -8.80
C ALA A 119 -16.80 -8.58 -8.27
N GLY A 120 -17.73 -8.42 -7.34
CA GLY A 120 -18.50 -9.53 -6.77
C GLY A 120 -17.71 -10.43 -5.82
N LYS A 121 -16.61 -9.93 -5.27
CA LYS A 121 -15.75 -10.72 -4.38
C LYS A 121 -16.33 -10.80 -2.96
N PRO A 122 -16.07 -11.90 -2.24
CA PRO A 122 -16.68 -12.15 -0.93
C PRO A 122 -16.11 -11.23 0.16
N VAL A 123 -16.98 -10.87 1.09
CA VAL A 123 -16.64 -10.11 2.30
C VAL A 123 -17.23 -10.77 3.53
N VAL A 124 -16.73 -10.40 4.69
CA VAL A 124 -17.21 -10.85 5.99
C VAL A 124 -17.53 -9.62 6.87
N LYS A 125 -18.21 -9.86 7.96
CA LYS A 125 -18.46 -8.82 8.97
C LYS A 125 -17.80 -9.15 10.30
#